data_8f828cb77549eb7c493643eebd434332
#
_entry.id   8f828cb77549eb7c493643eebd434332
#
_cell.length_a   1.000
_cell.length_b   1.000
_cell.length_c   1.000
_cell.angle_alpha   90.00
_cell.angle_beta   90.00
_cell.angle_gamma   90.00
#
_symmetry.space_group_name_H-M   'P 1'
#
loop_
_entity.id
_entity.type
_entity.pdbx_description
1 polymer ?
#
loop_
_entity_poly.entity_id
_entity_poly.type
_entity_poly.pdbx_seq_one_letter_code
_entity_poly.pdbx_strand_id
1 'polypeptide(L)'
;CVRGGCQQCVTAQRARKTSATPESYLRVLNGQLKSQRVKQGIQYDLTTEDVIDMWEMQDGKCALSGMLMTHQRDGTYGDRKKKDFNASIDRINPNGPYVRGNAQLVANRVNTMKHTLGEDMFIWWIKNIYEHRLK
;
A
#
# COMPACT_ATOMS: atom_id res chain seq x y z
N CYS A 1 -26.58 -2.91 11.92
CA CYS A 1 -27.30 -3.95 11.15
C CYS A 1 -27.95 -4.94 12.09
N VAL A 2 -29.26 -5.04 12.02
CA VAL A 2 -30.05 -5.82 12.98
C VAL A 2 -30.18 -7.30 12.59
N ARG A 3 -29.92 -7.68 11.39
CA ARG A 3 -29.94 -9.07 10.93
C ARG A 3 -28.98 -9.15 9.74
N GLY A 4 -28.00 -10.01 9.81
CA GLY A 4 -26.88 -10.19 8.87
C GLY A 4 -27.15 -10.06 7.36
N GLY A 5 -28.10 -9.20 6.97
CA GLY A 5 -28.51 -9.04 5.59
C GLY A 5 -28.31 -7.66 4.99
N CYS A 6 -27.88 -6.65 5.75
CA CYS A 6 -27.64 -5.34 5.13
C CYS A 6 -26.30 -5.32 4.42
N GLN A 7 -26.23 -4.56 3.32
CA GLN A 7 -25.04 -4.49 2.49
C GLN A 7 -23.80 -4.01 3.26
N GLN A 8 -23.97 -3.07 4.18
CA GLN A 8 -22.85 -2.56 4.99
C GLN A 8 -22.28 -3.64 5.91
N CYS A 9 -23.12 -4.46 6.53
CA CYS A 9 -22.66 -5.54 7.41
C CYS A 9 -21.92 -6.61 6.62
N VAL A 10 -22.46 -7.01 5.47
CA VAL A 10 -21.83 -7.99 4.58
C VAL A 10 -20.47 -7.47 4.08
N THR A 11 -20.43 -6.21 3.67
CA THR A 11 -19.18 -5.59 3.20
C THR A 11 -18.14 -5.51 4.32
N ALA A 12 -18.55 -5.11 5.52
CA ALA A 12 -17.64 -5.02 6.66
C ALA A 12 -17.08 -6.38 7.08
N GLN A 13 -17.94 -7.43 7.09
CA GLN A 13 -17.50 -8.78 7.39
C GLN A 13 -16.51 -9.31 6.37
N ARG A 14 -16.79 -9.09 5.08
CA ARG A 14 -15.87 -9.48 4.01
C ARG A 14 -14.54 -8.75 4.12
N ALA A 15 -14.57 -7.45 4.38
CA ALA A 15 -13.35 -6.65 4.52
C ALA A 15 -12.49 -7.16 5.69
N ARG A 16 -13.09 -7.42 6.85
CA ARG A 16 -12.37 -7.97 8.00
C ARG A 16 -11.77 -9.34 7.70
N LYS A 17 -12.52 -10.21 7.03
CA LYS A 17 -12.05 -11.55 6.65
C LYS A 17 -10.88 -11.48 5.67
N THR A 18 -10.94 -10.58 4.69
CA THR A 18 -9.91 -10.46 3.65
C THR A 18 -8.70 -9.66 4.10
N SER A 19 -8.72 -9.11 5.31
CA SER A 19 -7.57 -8.38 5.89
C SER A 19 -7.10 -8.96 7.22
N ALA A 20 -7.59 -10.16 7.60
CA ALA A 20 -7.24 -10.81 8.87
C ALA A 20 -5.76 -11.18 8.93
N THR A 21 -5.13 -11.47 7.79
CA THR A 21 -3.70 -11.78 7.69
C THR A 21 -3.03 -10.84 6.71
N PRO A 22 -1.71 -10.62 6.82
CA PRO A 22 -1.00 -9.83 5.80
C PRO A 22 -1.20 -10.41 4.39
N GLU A 23 -1.14 -11.73 4.24
CA GLU A 23 -1.28 -12.40 2.94
C GLU A 23 -2.62 -12.11 2.30
N SER A 24 -3.71 -12.20 3.06
CA SER A 24 -5.05 -11.94 2.51
C SER A 24 -5.22 -10.45 2.13
N TYR A 25 -4.69 -9.55 2.94
CA TYR A 25 -4.68 -8.12 2.63
C TYR A 25 -3.91 -7.83 1.34
N LEU A 26 -2.69 -8.37 1.24
CA LEU A 26 -1.81 -8.13 0.10
C LEU A 26 -2.36 -8.72 -1.20
N ARG A 27 -3.04 -9.86 -1.12
CA ARG A 27 -3.72 -10.46 -2.28
C ARG A 27 -4.76 -9.52 -2.86
N VAL A 28 -5.61 -8.96 -2.01
CA VAL A 28 -6.63 -8.00 -2.45
C VAL A 28 -6.00 -6.72 -2.97
N LEU A 29 -5.01 -6.19 -2.25
CA LEU A 29 -4.28 -4.98 -2.64
C LEU A 29 -3.68 -5.13 -4.03
N ASN A 30 -2.95 -6.23 -4.26
CA ASN A 30 -2.30 -6.48 -5.54
C ASN A 30 -3.31 -6.63 -6.68
N GLY A 31 -4.39 -7.37 -6.45
CA GLY A 31 -5.42 -7.57 -7.46
C GLY A 31 -6.11 -6.28 -7.87
N GLN A 32 -6.46 -5.43 -6.91
CA GLN A 32 -7.10 -4.15 -7.16
C GLN A 32 -6.16 -3.19 -7.92
N LEU A 33 -4.92 -3.11 -7.48
CA LEU A 33 -3.94 -2.23 -8.11
C LEU A 33 -3.65 -2.68 -9.55
N LYS A 34 -3.43 -3.96 -9.76
CA LYS A 34 -3.22 -4.53 -11.09
C LYS A 34 -4.37 -4.19 -12.03
N SER A 35 -5.61 -4.39 -11.59
CA SER A 35 -6.80 -4.09 -12.38
C SER A 35 -6.83 -2.62 -12.82
N GLN A 36 -6.53 -1.70 -11.90
CA GLN A 36 -6.51 -0.26 -12.18
C GLN A 36 -5.39 0.12 -13.14
N ARG A 37 -4.18 -0.38 -12.91
CA ARG A 37 -2.99 0.03 -13.67
C ARG A 37 -2.97 -0.54 -15.08
N VAL A 38 -3.44 -1.76 -15.25
CA VAL A 38 -3.58 -2.37 -16.58
C VAL A 38 -4.55 -1.56 -17.44
N LYS A 39 -5.65 -1.09 -16.87
CA LYS A 39 -6.60 -0.20 -17.57
C LYS A 39 -5.97 1.12 -17.99
N GLN A 40 -4.97 1.59 -17.25
CA GLN A 40 -4.23 2.81 -17.55
C GLN A 40 -3.07 2.58 -18.53
N GLY A 41 -2.88 1.35 -19.01
CA GLY A 41 -1.80 1.01 -19.93
C GLY A 41 -0.43 0.89 -19.27
N ILE A 42 -0.38 0.75 -17.95
CA ILE A 42 0.88 0.59 -17.20
C ILE A 42 1.22 -0.89 -17.08
N GLN A 43 2.45 -1.24 -17.42
CA GLN A 43 2.94 -2.62 -17.29
C GLN A 43 2.91 -3.06 -15.82
N TYR A 44 2.32 -4.22 -15.56
CA TYR A 44 2.14 -4.75 -14.22
C TYR A 44 2.42 -6.26 -14.21
N ASP A 45 3.58 -6.64 -13.70
CA ASP A 45 4.04 -8.04 -13.66
C ASP A 45 4.24 -8.57 -12.24
N LEU A 46 3.69 -7.87 -11.22
CA LEU A 46 3.76 -8.33 -9.84
C LEU A 46 2.70 -9.39 -9.59
N THR A 47 3.13 -10.56 -9.14
CA THR A 47 2.22 -11.61 -8.65
C THR A 47 1.92 -11.37 -7.16
N THR A 48 0.90 -12.04 -6.64
CA THR A 48 0.62 -12.01 -5.20
C THR A 48 1.82 -12.53 -4.40
N GLU A 49 2.47 -13.58 -4.89
CA GLU A 49 3.66 -14.16 -4.25
C GLU A 49 4.81 -13.16 -4.20
N ASP A 50 5.00 -12.37 -5.25
CA ASP A 50 6.01 -11.31 -5.26
C ASP A 50 5.75 -10.29 -4.14
N VAL A 51 4.51 -9.89 -3.96
CA VAL A 51 4.13 -8.90 -2.95
C VAL A 51 4.26 -9.47 -1.54
N ILE A 52 3.89 -10.74 -1.35
CA ILE A 52 4.08 -11.44 -0.07
C ILE A 52 5.57 -11.55 0.26
N ASP A 53 6.40 -11.90 -0.73
CA ASP A 53 7.85 -11.96 -0.54
C ASP A 53 8.42 -10.60 -0.11
N MET A 54 7.95 -9.50 -0.71
CA MET A 54 8.36 -8.15 -0.29
C MET A 54 8.01 -7.88 1.16
N TRP A 55 6.81 -8.25 1.59
CA TRP A 55 6.37 -8.10 2.98
C TRP A 55 7.31 -8.85 3.94
N GLU A 56 7.62 -10.10 3.61
CA GLU A 56 8.51 -10.92 4.41
C GLU A 56 9.93 -10.37 4.45
N MET A 57 10.47 -9.97 3.30
CA MET A 57 11.82 -9.41 3.21
C MET A 57 11.94 -8.09 3.98
N GLN A 58 10.87 -7.30 4.01
CA GLN A 58 10.82 -6.03 4.75
C GLN A 58 10.44 -6.20 6.21
N ASP A 59 10.13 -7.42 6.63
CA ASP A 59 9.69 -7.73 8.00
C ASP A 59 8.46 -6.90 8.42
N GLY A 60 7.53 -6.69 7.49
CA GLY A 60 6.33 -5.89 7.70
C GLY A 60 6.57 -4.40 7.89
N LYS A 61 7.77 -3.93 7.61
CA LYS A 61 8.16 -2.52 7.81
C LYS A 61 8.16 -1.75 6.49
N CYS A 62 7.74 -0.49 6.55
CA CYS A 62 7.79 0.42 5.42
C CYS A 62 9.21 0.54 4.89
N ALA A 63 9.41 0.36 3.59
CA ALA A 63 10.75 0.40 2.98
C ALA A 63 11.44 1.76 3.15
N LEU A 64 10.67 2.84 3.28
CA LEU A 64 11.22 4.20 3.36
C LEU A 64 11.30 4.75 4.78
N SER A 65 10.31 4.47 5.63
CA SER A 65 10.30 5.02 7.00
C SER A 65 10.80 4.03 8.05
N GLY A 66 10.84 2.74 7.75
CA GLY A 66 11.18 1.70 8.72
C GLY A 66 10.10 1.42 9.76
N MET A 67 8.95 2.09 9.68
CA MET A 67 7.86 1.90 10.63
C MET A 67 7.07 0.65 10.29
N LEU A 68 6.51 0.00 11.31
CA LEU A 68 5.64 -1.17 11.10
C LEU A 68 4.39 -0.76 10.33
N MET A 69 4.06 -1.55 9.31
CA MET A 69 2.85 -1.35 8.53
C MET A 69 1.71 -2.20 9.07
N THR A 70 0.50 -1.74 8.84
CA THR A 70 -0.73 -2.45 9.19
C THR A 70 -1.40 -3.00 7.93
N HIS A 71 -2.44 -3.82 8.14
CA HIS A 71 -3.18 -4.48 7.04
C HIS A 71 -4.66 -4.58 7.38
N GLN A 72 -5.29 -3.46 7.71
CA GLN A 72 -6.67 -3.45 8.22
C GLN A 72 -7.66 -2.94 7.17
N ARG A 73 -8.72 -3.71 6.95
CA ARG A 73 -9.89 -3.31 6.16
C ARG A 73 -11.13 -3.60 6.99
N ASP A 74 -11.98 -2.64 7.16
CA ASP A 74 -13.21 -2.80 7.93
C ASP A 74 -14.48 -2.65 7.09
N GLY A 75 -14.35 -2.28 5.80
CA GLY A 75 -15.47 -2.11 4.90
C GLY A 75 -16.36 -0.93 5.23
N THR A 76 -15.92 -0.07 6.15
CA THR A 76 -16.64 1.14 6.56
C THR A 76 -16.16 2.34 5.75
N TYR A 77 -16.75 3.51 6.05
CA TYR A 77 -16.32 4.76 5.45
C TYR A 77 -14.82 5.03 5.63
N GLY A 78 -14.23 4.54 6.72
CA GLY A 78 -12.81 4.66 6.99
C GLY A 78 -11.91 4.00 5.95
N ASP A 79 -12.38 2.93 5.30
CA ASP A 79 -11.62 2.27 4.24
C ASP A 79 -11.50 3.09 2.96
N ARG A 80 -12.42 4.04 2.74
CA ARG A 80 -12.38 4.94 1.59
C ARG A 80 -11.25 5.96 1.75
N LYS A 81 -10.88 6.25 2.98
CA LYS A 81 -9.69 7.03 3.31
C LYS A 81 -8.61 6.02 3.64
N LYS A 82 -7.56 6.01 2.86
CA LYS A 82 -6.44 5.11 3.09
C LYS A 82 -5.92 5.31 4.51
N LYS A 83 -5.80 4.20 5.25
CA LYS A 83 -5.22 4.24 6.60
C LYS A 83 -3.72 4.47 6.49
N ASP A 84 -3.21 5.43 7.26
CA ASP A 84 -1.82 5.91 7.13
C ASP A 84 -0.77 4.80 7.19
N PHE A 85 -0.95 3.82 8.08
CA PHE A 85 0.03 2.76 8.30
C PHE A 85 -0.20 1.52 7.45
N ASN A 86 -1.33 1.41 6.76
CA ASN A 86 -1.59 0.26 5.90
C ASN A 86 -0.57 0.20 4.77
N ALA A 87 -0.18 -1.04 4.44
CA ALA A 87 0.76 -1.26 3.36
C ALA A 87 0.18 -0.85 2.00
N SER A 88 1.02 -0.27 1.18
CA SER A 88 0.73 0.07 -0.22
C SER A 88 1.93 -0.29 -1.08
N ILE A 89 1.68 -0.47 -2.38
CA ILE A 89 2.73 -0.81 -3.35
C ILE A 89 3.20 0.49 -4.00
N ASP A 90 4.49 0.77 -3.88
CA ASP A 90 5.12 1.97 -4.42
C ASP A 90 6.10 1.58 -5.53
N ARG A 91 6.12 2.35 -6.61
CA ARG A 91 7.18 2.25 -7.61
C ARG A 91 8.36 3.10 -7.19
N ILE A 92 9.54 2.51 -7.13
CA ILE A 92 10.78 3.23 -6.81
C ILE A 92 10.99 4.34 -7.84
N ASN A 93 10.91 3.99 -9.12
CA ASN A 93 10.82 4.95 -10.23
C ASN A 93 9.37 5.01 -10.70
N PRO A 94 8.65 6.13 -10.51
CA PRO A 94 7.24 6.24 -10.87
C PRO A 94 6.98 6.20 -12.37
N ASN A 95 8.01 6.33 -13.21
CA ASN A 95 7.91 6.22 -14.65
C ASN A 95 8.16 4.80 -15.16
N GLY A 96 8.57 3.88 -14.28
CA GLY A 96 8.83 2.49 -14.62
C GLY A 96 7.63 1.58 -14.39
N PRO A 97 7.77 0.30 -14.76
CA PRO A 97 6.69 -0.67 -14.59
C PRO A 97 6.59 -1.16 -13.15
N TYR A 98 5.47 -1.83 -12.84
CA TYR A 98 5.30 -2.57 -11.60
C TYR A 98 5.95 -3.95 -11.74
N VAL A 99 7.21 -4.04 -11.40
CA VAL A 99 8.00 -5.28 -11.40
C VAL A 99 8.80 -5.36 -10.10
N ARG A 100 9.27 -6.54 -9.71
CA ARG A 100 9.98 -6.72 -8.42
C ARG A 100 11.14 -5.74 -8.24
N GLY A 101 11.92 -5.50 -9.27
CA GLY A 101 13.06 -4.57 -9.18
C GLY A 101 12.69 -3.10 -9.06
N ASN A 102 11.41 -2.75 -9.28
CA ASN A 102 10.94 -1.37 -9.24
C ASN A 102 9.76 -1.19 -8.28
N ALA A 103 9.52 -2.12 -7.39
CA ALA A 103 8.40 -2.08 -6.46
C ALA A 103 8.87 -2.35 -5.04
N GLN A 104 8.20 -1.71 -4.09
CA GLN A 104 8.43 -1.89 -2.66
C GLN A 104 7.14 -1.62 -1.91
N LEU A 105 7.05 -2.10 -0.66
CA LEU A 105 5.92 -1.82 0.19
C LEU A 105 6.24 -0.63 1.09
N VAL A 106 5.35 0.34 1.11
CA VAL A 106 5.46 1.53 1.96
C VAL A 106 4.13 1.80 2.65
N ALA A 107 4.18 2.48 3.79
CA ALA A 107 2.96 2.93 4.45
C ALA A 107 2.21 3.91 3.54
N ASN A 108 0.87 3.84 3.55
CA ASN A 108 0.04 4.70 2.70
C ASN A 108 0.38 6.19 2.85
N ARG A 109 0.64 6.66 4.08
CA ARG A 109 1.00 8.05 4.30
C ARG A 109 2.28 8.43 3.58
N VAL A 110 3.30 7.58 3.65
CA VAL A 110 4.57 7.81 2.98
C VAL A 110 4.39 7.79 1.46
N ASN A 111 3.59 6.86 0.95
CA ASN A 111 3.28 6.78 -0.48
C ASN A 111 2.57 8.05 -0.98
N THR A 112 1.62 8.55 -0.20
CA THR A 112 0.90 9.79 -0.52
C THR A 112 1.86 10.99 -0.54
N MET A 113 2.75 11.08 0.44
CA MET A 113 3.75 12.16 0.50
C MET A 113 4.72 12.11 -0.68
N LYS A 114 5.16 10.92 -1.05
CA LYS A 114 6.07 10.72 -2.18
C LYS A 114 5.42 11.08 -3.51
N HIS A 115 4.14 10.76 -3.64
CA HIS A 115 3.32 11.06 -4.81
C HIS A 115 4.00 10.62 -6.12
N THR A 116 4.27 11.55 -7.05
CA THR A 116 4.88 11.25 -8.34
C THR A 116 6.41 11.38 -8.34
N LEU A 117 7.01 11.62 -7.19
CA LEU A 117 8.46 11.77 -7.10
C LEU A 117 9.16 10.41 -7.18
N GLY A 118 10.31 10.37 -7.83
CA GLY A 118 11.23 9.27 -7.67
C GLY A 118 11.80 9.24 -6.25
N GLU A 119 12.30 8.08 -5.83
CA GLU A 119 12.78 7.91 -4.45
C GLU A 119 13.87 8.91 -4.08
N ASP A 120 14.85 9.13 -4.96
CA ASP A 120 15.97 10.05 -4.68
C ASP A 120 15.49 11.48 -4.47
N MET A 121 14.56 11.94 -5.30
CA MET A 121 14.01 13.29 -5.18
C MET A 121 13.18 13.45 -3.91
N PHE A 122 12.41 12.42 -3.56
CA PHE A 122 11.63 12.41 -2.32
C PHE A 122 12.54 12.53 -1.09
N ILE A 123 13.60 11.73 -1.04
CA ILE A 123 14.58 11.77 0.05
C ILE A 123 15.29 13.14 0.11
N TRP A 124 15.60 13.71 -1.04
CA TRP A 124 16.20 15.04 -1.11
C TRP A 124 15.30 16.11 -0.46
N TRP A 125 14.00 16.09 -0.76
CA TRP A 125 13.05 17.02 -0.14
C TRP A 125 12.96 16.82 1.38
N ILE A 126 12.86 15.57 1.83
CA ILE A 126 12.78 15.25 3.25
C ILE A 126 14.03 15.74 3.99
N LYS A 127 15.19 15.48 3.42
CA LYS A 127 16.46 15.92 3.99
C LYS A 127 16.51 17.44 4.18
N ASN A 128 16.10 18.18 3.15
CA ASN A 128 16.11 19.65 3.22
C ASN A 128 15.11 20.17 4.25
N ILE A 129 13.92 19.57 4.33
CA ILE A 129 12.92 19.95 5.33
C ILE A 129 13.47 19.68 6.74
N TYR A 130 14.03 18.49 6.95
CA TYR A 130 14.59 18.11 8.24
C TYR A 130 15.72 19.06 8.67
N GLU A 131 16.64 19.34 7.78
CA GLU A 131 17.80 20.19 8.07
C GLU A 131 17.39 21.63 8.40
N HIS A 132 16.37 22.13 7.73
CA HIS A 132 15.89 23.50 7.98
C HIS A 132 15.09 23.62 9.27
N ARG A 133 14.21 22.64 9.56
CA ARG A 133 13.20 22.75 10.64
C ARG A 133 13.61 22.09 11.94
N LEU A 134 14.38 21.02 11.91
CA LEU A 134 14.62 20.15 13.06
C LEU A 134 16.06 20.09 13.53
N LYS A 135 16.97 20.69 12.77
CA LYS A 135 18.37 20.83 13.20
C LYS A 135 18.69 22.17 13.78
#